data_72d94b3bf6b2a59f83eb49cc85bc0bd0
#
_entry.id   72d94b3bf6b2a59f83eb49cc85bc0bd0
#
_cell.length_a   1.000
_cell.length_b   1.000
_cell.length_c   1.000
_cell.angle_alpha   90.00
_cell.angle_beta   90.00
_cell.angle_gamma   90.00
#
_symmetry.space_group_name_H-M   'P 1'
#
loop_
_entity.id
_entity.type
_entity.pdbx_description
1 polymer ?
#
loop_
_entity_poly.entity_id
_entity_poly.type
_entity_poly.pdbx_seq_one_letter_code
_entity_poly.pdbx_strand_id
1 'polypeptide(L)'
;GHQFGYKNFPKKQISKLILLCGFLIKKYKIKKSNILGHSDIAPLRKKDPGEKFPWQFLSKKKVGYWHRINKKNIKKQSLSKSGLRNFFFNNLHKIGYRYFDKKKPSKDDAKVTKAFQRRFRQNKVNGLIDQECLQISHYLANSLKY
;
A
#
# COMPACT_ATOMS: atom_id res chain seq x y z
N GLY A 1 -2.85 -16.41 -9.29
CA GLY A 1 -3.11 -15.65 -10.46
C GLY A 1 -3.53 -14.22 -10.26
N HIS A 2 -2.86 -13.31 -10.95
CA HIS A 2 -3.15 -11.89 -10.91
C HIS A 2 -3.82 -11.37 -12.17
N GLN A 3 -3.92 -12.18 -13.23
CA GLN A 3 -4.35 -11.70 -14.53
C GLN A 3 -5.78 -12.06 -14.89
N PHE A 4 -6.30 -13.18 -14.38
CA PHE A 4 -7.60 -13.71 -14.79
C PHE A 4 -8.42 -14.21 -13.60
N GLY A 5 -8.87 -13.30 -12.75
CA GLY A 5 -9.83 -13.64 -11.71
C GLY A 5 -9.32 -14.61 -10.65
N TYR A 6 -8.17 -14.33 -10.07
CA TYR A 6 -7.59 -15.16 -9.02
C TYR A 6 -8.51 -15.33 -7.80
N LYS A 7 -8.41 -16.50 -7.16
CA LYS A 7 -9.19 -16.87 -5.98
C LYS A 7 -8.71 -16.14 -4.72
N ASN A 8 -9.55 -16.13 -3.69
CA ASN A 8 -9.14 -15.68 -2.37
C ASN A 8 -8.09 -16.63 -1.78
N PHE A 9 -7.21 -16.09 -0.95
CA PHE A 9 -6.22 -16.90 -0.23
C PHE A 9 -6.92 -17.85 0.75
N PRO A 10 -6.58 -19.16 0.77
CA PRO A 10 -7.16 -20.10 1.71
C PRO A 10 -6.91 -19.71 3.17
N LYS A 11 -7.89 -19.86 4.03
CA LYS A 11 -7.77 -19.52 5.47
C LYS A 11 -6.58 -20.23 6.13
N LYS A 12 -6.35 -21.52 5.81
CA LYS A 12 -5.20 -22.30 6.32
C LYS A 12 -3.86 -21.66 5.93
N GLN A 13 -3.73 -21.19 4.68
CA GLN A 13 -2.52 -20.52 4.21
C GLN A 13 -2.25 -19.21 5.00
N ILE A 14 -3.29 -18.39 5.17
CA ILE A 14 -3.17 -17.13 5.93
C ILE A 14 -2.85 -17.40 7.41
N SER A 15 -3.44 -18.43 8.03
CA SER A 15 -3.13 -18.81 9.41
C SER A 15 -1.66 -19.24 9.56
N LYS A 16 -1.13 -20.06 8.65
CA LYS A 16 0.27 -20.46 8.67
C LYS A 16 1.22 -19.28 8.41
N LEU A 17 0.84 -18.38 7.49
CA LEU A 17 1.59 -17.15 7.24
C LEU A 17 1.68 -16.28 8.52
N ILE A 18 0.59 -16.11 9.25
CA ILE A 18 0.58 -15.34 10.51
C ILE A 18 1.53 -15.95 11.53
N LEU A 19 1.52 -17.28 11.71
CA LEU A 19 2.42 -17.96 12.63
C LEU A 19 3.89 -17.76 12.23
N LEU A 20 4.23 -17.98 10.97
CA LEU A 20 5.58 -17.82 10.45
C LEU A 20 6.04 -16.35 10.59
N CYS A 21 5.23 -15.40 10.15
CA CYS A 21 5.56 -13.98 10.29
C CYS A 21 5.71 -13.57 11.76
N GLY A 22 4.83 -14.04 12.65
CA GLY A 22 4.92 -13.78 14.08
C GLY A 22 6.24 -14.26 14.68
N PHE A 23 6.67 -15.49 14.33
CA PHE A 23 7.96 -16.04 14.72
C PHE A 23 9.13 -15.17 14.22
N LEU A 24 9.17 -14.85 12.91
CA LEU A 24 10.24 -14.06 12.31
C LEU A 24 10.31 -12.64 12.88
N ILE A 25 9.14 -11.99 13.06
CA ILE A 25 9.03 -10.65 13.66
C ILE A 25 9.66 -10.64 15.06
N LYS A 26 9.32 -11.64 15.88
CA LYS A 26 9.87 -11.76 17.24
C LYS A 26 11.35 -12.04 17.23
N LYS A 27 11.80 -13.02 16.44
CA LYS A 27 13.20 -13.46 16.36
C LYS A 27 14.13 -12.35 15.86
N TYR A 28 13.73 -11.63 14.82
CA TYR A 28 14.57 -10.63 14.14
C TYR A 28 14.17 -9.18 14.46
N LYS A 29 13.24 -8.95 15.38
CA LYS A 29 12.75 -7.62 15.78
C LYS A 29 12.28 -6.77 14.58
N ILE A 30 11.63 -7.40 13.60
CA ILE A 30 11.21 -6.75 12.35
C ILE A 30 10.13 -5.70 12.64
N LYS A 31 10.36 -4.46 12.25
CA LYS A 31 9.34 -3.40 12.33
C LYS A 31 8.17 -3.73 11.41
N LYS A 32 6.93 -3.41 11.83
CA LYS A 32 5.71 -3.64 11.02
C LYS A 32 5.75 -2.95 9.66
N SER A 33 6.42 -1.79 9.57
CA SER A 33 6.65 -1.04 8.33
C SER A 33 7.51 -1.80 7.31
N ASN A 34 8.34 -2.74 7.77
CA ASN A 34 9.28 -3.50 6.93
C ASN A 34 8.69 -4.83 6.42
N ILE A 35 7.40 -5.07 6.67
CA ILE A 35 6.69 -6.24 6.13
C ILE A 35 5.98 -5.80 4.85
N LEU A 36 6.55 -6.16 3.72
CA LEU A 36 6.23 -5.63 2.40
C LEU A 36 5.86 -6.77 1.43
N GLY A 37 5.07 -6.44 0.43
CA GLY A 37 4.84 -7.30 -0.72
C GLY A 37 5.81 -6.98 -1.85
N HIS A 38 5.94 -7.86 -2.84
CA HIS A 38 6.77 -7.61 -4.02
C HIS A 38 6.37 -6.33 -4.76
N SER A 39 5.08 -6.05 -4.88
CA SER A 39 4.58 -4.83 -5.53
C SER A 39 4.94 -3.55 -4.78
N ASP A 40 5.21 -3.61 -3.47
CA ASP A 40 5.66 -2.44 -2.72
C ASP A 40 7.12 -2.09 -3.07
N ILE A 41 7.96 -3.12 -3.32
CA ILE A 41 9.39 -2.98 -3.61
C ILE A 41 9.65 -2.79 -5.11
N ALA A 42 8.91 -3.48 -5.96
CA ALA A 42 9.13 -3.50 -7.41
C ALA A 42 7.84 -3.17 -8.18
N PRO A 43 7.25 -1.96 -7.97
CA PRO A 43 5.92 -1.60 -8.48
C PRO A 43 5.81 -1.61 -10.00
N LEU A 44 6.93 -1.48 -10.71
CA LEU A 44 6.93 -1.44 -12.18
C LEU A 44 6.79 -2.82 -12.82
N ARG A 45 7.21 -3.88 -12.13
CA ARG A 45 7.30 -5.26 -12.68
C ARG A 45 6.52 -6.31 -11.90
N LYS A 46 6.15 -6.05 -10.64
CA LYS A 46 5.48 -7.01 -9.76
C LYS A 46 4.08 -6.53 -9.36
N LYS A 47 3.14 -7.48 -9.28
CA LYS A 47 1.77 -7.24 -8.84
C LYS A 47 1.40 -8.03 -7.56
N ASP A 48 2.17 -9.07 -7.25
CA ASP A 48 1.95 -9.92 -6.08
C ASP A 48 2.25 -9.19 -4.76
N PRO A 49 1.52 -9.52 -3.69
CA PRO A 49 0.54 -10.59 -3.55
C PRO A 49 -0.87 -10.26 -4.10
N GLY A 50 -1.09 -9.09 -4.69
CA GLY A 50 -2.33 -8.70 -5.34
C GLY A 50 -3.41 -8.14 -4.40
N GLU A 51 -4.55 -7.77 -5.00
CA GLU A 51 -5.64 -7.06 -4.34
C GLU A 51 -6.37 -7.92 -3.29
N LYS A 52 -6.38 -9.26 -3.47
CA LYS A 52 -7.08 -10.18 -2.56
C LYS A 52 -6.26 -10.62 -1.35
N PHE A 53 -4.98 -10.21 -1.27
CA PHE A 53 -4.16 -10.51 -0.11
C PHE A 53 -4.63 -9.69 1.10
N PRO A 54 -4.93 -10.31 2.26
CA PRO A 54 -5.72 -9.69 3.32
C PRO A 54 -4.88 -8.77 4.23
N TRP A 55 -4.24 -7.75 3.68
CA TRP A 55 -3.35 -6.83 4.41
C TRP A 55 -3.97 -6.19 5.64
N GLN A 56 -5.24 -5.73 5.54
CA GLN A 56 -5.94 -5.14 6.68
C GLN A 56 -6.13 -6.16 7.81
N PHE A 57 -6.51 -7.38 7.47
CA PHE A 57 -6.64 -8.47 8.45
C PHE A 57 -5.31 -8.83 9.10
N LEU A 58 -4.25 -8.96 8.29
CA LEU A 58 -2.91 -9.26 8.76
C LEU A 58 -2.38 -8.20 9.72
N SER A 59 -2.64 -6.91 9.46
CA SER A 59 -2.23 -5.82 10.34
C SER A 59 -2.89 -5.90 11.73
N LYS A 60 -4.16 -6.35 11.81
CA LYS A 60 -4.84 -6.64 13.09
C LYS A 60 -4.17 -7.79 13.84
N LYS A 61 -3.51 -8.70 13.13
CA LYS A 61 -2.69 -9.79 13.68
C LYS A 61 -1.22 -9.40 13.89
N LYS A 62 -0.91 -8.10 13.88
CA LYS A 62 0.44 -7.52 14.05
C LYS A 62 1.42 -7.84 12.92
N VAL A 63 0.94 -8.33 11.78
CA VAL A 63 1.73 -8.59 10.56
C VAL A 63 1.49 -7.46 9.57
N GLY A 64 2.52 -6.65 9.36
CA GLY A 64 2.45 -5.49 8.48
C GLY A 64 1.71 -4.29 9.10
N TYR A 65 1.50 -3.28 8.27
CA TYR A 65 0.90 -2.00 8.66
C TYR A 65 -0.34 -1.68 7.81
N TRP A 66 -1.31 -0.95 8.41
CA TRP A 66 -2.53 -0.49 7.76
C TRP A 66 -2.94 0.88 8.28
N HIS A 67 -3.66 1.65 7.49
CA HIS A 67 -4.19 2.96 7.91
C HIS A 67 -5.49 2.84 8.71
N ARG A 68 -5.88 3.95 9.37
CA ARG A 68 -7.14 4.07 10.13
C ARG A 68 -8.15 5.00 9.45
N ILE A 69 -7.93 5.34 8.19
CA ILE A 69 -8.83 6.24 7.44
C ILE A 69 -10.18 5.56 7.23
N ASN A 70 -11.24 6.27 7.60
CA ASN A 70 -12.62 5.88 7.35
C ASN A 70 -13.12 6.58 6.09
N LYS A 71 -13.66 5.82 5.14
CA LYS A 71 -14.18 6.34 3.87
C LYS A 71 -15.29 7.37 4.04
N LYS A 72 -16.11 7.26 5.08
CA LYS A 72 -17.19 8.21 5.38
C LYS A 72 -16.68 9.61 5.71
N ASN A 73 -15.43 9.74 6.14
CA ASN A 73 -14.84 10.99 6.64
C ASN A 73 -13.75 11.53 5.69
N ILE A 74 -13.83 11.18 4.40
CA ILE A 74 -12.85 11.67 3.42
C ILE A 74 -13.09 13.16 3.14
N LYS A 75 -12.13 13.99 3.53
CA LYS A 75 -12.14 15.44 3.26
C LYS A 75 -11.63 15.71 1.86
N LYS A 76 -12.34 16.55 1.12
CA LYS A 76 -11.90 17.01 -0.20
C LYS A 76 -10.78 18.04 -0.04
N GLN A 77 -9.64 17.78 -0.68
CA GLN A 77 -8.55 18.76 -0.79
C GLN A 77 -8.72 19.55 -2.09
N SER A 78 -8.74 20.87 -1.98
CA SER A 78 -8.84 21.77 -3.12
C SER A 78 -7.45 22.09 -3.66
N LEU A 79 -6.86 21.14 -4.39
CA LEU A 79 -5.57 21.29 -5.04
C LEU A 79 -5.74 21.11 -6.56
N SER A 80 -4.89 21.76 -7.34
CA SER A 80 -4.78 21.50 -8.77
C SER A 80 -4.37 20.04 -9.03
N LYS A 81 -4.57 19.54 -10.26
CA LYS A 81 -4.18 18.17 -10.62
C LYS A 81 -2.70 17.90 -10.37
N SER A 82 -1.82 18.86 -10.68
CA SER A 82 -0.39 18.79 -10.39
C SER A 82 -0.12 18.82 -8.88
N GLY A 83 -0.82 19.65 -8.12
CA GLY A 83 -0.72 19.72 -6.67
C GLY A 83 -1.10 18.40 -5.99
N LEU A 84 -2.20 17.76 -6.42
CA LEU A 84 -2.62 16.44 -5.93
C LEU A 84 -1.55 15.37 -6.19
N ARG A 85 -0.98 15.35 -7.41
CA ARG A 85 0.10 14.44 -7.77
C ARG A 85 1.33 14.64 -6.89
N ASN A 86 1.81 15.87 -6.79
CA ASN A 86 3.01 16.19 -6.01
C ASN A 86 2.83 15.84 -4.53
N PHE A 87 1.68 16.16 -3.95
CA PHE A 87 1.35 15.80 -2.57
C PHE A 87 1.38 14.28 -2.36
N PHE A 88 0.74 13.52 -3.26
CA PHE A 88 0.70 12.07 -3.18
C PHE A 88 2.09 11.45 -3.27
N PHE A 89 2.87 11.78 -4.30
CA PHE A 89 4.19 11.19 -4.50
C PHE A 89 5.23 11.63 -3.45
N ASN A 90 5.11 12.83 -2.90
CA ASN A 90 5.91 13.22 -1.73
C ASN A 90 5.60 12.34 -0.50
N ASN A 91 4.34 12.02 -0.26
CA ASN A 91 3.96 11.09 0.79
C ASN A 91 4.47 9.67 0.50
N LEU A 92 4.33 9.18 -0.74
CA LEU A 92 4.85 7.88 -1.14
C LEU A 92 6.36 7.76 -0.93
N HIS A 93 7.10 8.81 -1.26
CA HIS A 93 8.54 8.86 -1.02
C HIS A 93 8.88 8.73 0.47
N LYS A 94 8.14 9.42 1.35
CA LYS A 94 8.28 9.30 2.82
C LYS A 94 7.96 7.89 3.32
N ILE A 95 6.96 7.23 2.73
CA ILE A 95 6.57 5.86 3.07
C ILE A 95 7.62 4.82 2.61
N GLY A 96 8.46 5.17 1.63
CA GLY A 96 9.50 4.28 1.09
C GLY A 96 9.32 3.86 -0.36
N TYR A 97 8.23 4.23 -1.03
CA TYR A 97 8.08 3.96 -2.46
C TYR A 97 9.10 4.74 -3.29
N ARG A 98 9.55 4.12 -4.36
CA ARG A 98 10.53 4.65 -5.32
C ARG A 98 10.02 4.42 -6.75
N TYR A 99 10.85 4.64 -7.76
CA TYR A 99 10.54 4.46 -9.19
C TYR A 99 9.54 5.47 -9.76
N PHE A 100 9.59 6.71 -9.27
CA PHE A 100 8.87 7.87 -9.81
C PHE A 100 9.69 9.13 -9.63
N ASP A 101 9.45 10.14 -10.47
CA ASP A 101 9.99 11.48 -10.27
C ASP A 101 8.99 12.30 -9.43
N LYS A 102 9.47 12.95 -8.37
CA LYS A 102 8.63 13.80 -7.51
C LYS A 102 8.17 15.08 -8.19
N LYS A 103 8.97 15.59 -9.12
CA LYS A 103 8.73 16.90 -9.77
C LYS A 103 8.01 16.75 -11.11
N LYS A 104 8.30 15.70 -11.87
CA LYS A 104 7.79 15.51 -13.23
C LYS A 104 6.87 14.30 -13.35
N PRO A 105 5.72 14.40 -14.05
CA PRO A 105 4.90 13.23 -14.38
C PRO A 105 5.66 12.19 -15.20
N SER A 106 5.40 10.92 -14.93
CA SER A 106 6.02 9.79 -15.60
C SER A 106 4.95 8.78 -16.04
N LYS A 107 5.23 8.02 -17.11
CA LYS A 107 4.43 6.87 -17.54
C LYS A 107 4.29 5.78 -16.45
N ASP A 108 5.21 5.77 -15.51
CA ASP A 108 5.24 4.79 -14.42
C ASP A 108 4.43 5.21 -13.19
N ASP A 109 3.99 6.47 -13.11
CA ASP A 109 3.17 6.98 -12.00
C ASP A 109 1.94 6.11 -11.73
N ALA A 110 1.24 5.69 -12.79
CA ALA A 110 0.07 4.83 -12.66
C ALA A 110 0.42 3.43 -12.10
N LYS A 111 1.57 2.87 -12.44
CA LYS A 111 2.03 1.58 -11.91
C LYS A 111 2.35 1.67 -10.43
N VAL A 112 3.07 2.71 -10.01
CA VAL A 112 3.38 2.98 -8.60
C VAL A 112 2.11 3.26 -7.80
N THR A 113 1.17 4.05 -8.36
CA THR A 113 -0.12 4.30 -7.74
C THR A 113 -0.93 3.00 -7.56
N LYS A 114 -0.96 2.12 -8.58
CA LYS A 114 -1.61 0.79 -8.46
C LYS A 114 -0.96 -0.09 -7.40
N ALA A 115 0.36 -0.06 -7.25
CA ALA A 115 1.04 -0.81 -6.19
C ALA A 115 0.60 -0.33 -4.79
N PHE A 116 0.60 0.99 -4.56
CA PHE A 116 0.05 1.59 -3.34
C PHE A 116 -1.41 1.19 -3.10
N GLN A 117 -2.24 1.23 -4.14
CA GLN A 117 -3.66 0.86 -4.04
C GLN A 117 -3.84 -0.62 -3.70
N ARG A 118 -3.08 -1.55 -4.31
CA ARG A 118 -3.09 -2.99 -3.97
C ARG A 118 -2.75 -3.21 -2.50
N ARG A 119 -1.90 -2.39 -1.94
CA ARG A 119 -1.49 -2.49 -0.55
C ARG A 119 -2.52 -1.88 0.40
N PHE A 120 -2.99 -0.67 0.13
CA PHE A 120 -3.71 0.15 1.12
C PHE A 120 -5.14 0.53 0.72
N ARG A 121 -5.55 0.25 -0.52
CA ARG A 121 -6.90 0.55 -1.03
C ARG A 121 -7.38 -0.50 -2.04
N GLN A 122 -7.47 -1.72 -1.60
CA GLN A 122 -7.67 -2.90 -2.44
C GLN A 122 -9.00 -2.94 -3.22
N ASN A 123 -10.02 -2.24 -2.76
CA ASN A 123 -11.34 -2.19 -3.40
C ASN A 123 -11.38 -1.35 -4.70
N LYS A 124 -10.34 -0.56 -5.01
CA LYS A 124 -10.31 0.26 -6.22
C LYS A 124 -8.86 0.47 -6.70
N VAL A 125 -8.34 -0.48 -7.47
CA VAL A 125 -6.98 -0.46 -8.03
C VAL A 125 -7.04 -0.03 -9.49
N ASN A 126 -7.02 1.28 -9.74
CA ASN A 126 -7.15 1.86 -11.08
C ASN A 126 -5.95 2.72 -11.51
N GLY A 127 -5.03 3.05 -10.59
CA GLY A 127 -3.87 3.90 -10.87
C GLY A 127 -4.16 5.40 -10.87
N LEU A 128 -5.39 5.81 -10.51
CA LEU A 128 -5.77 7.21 -10.39
C LEU A 128 -5.60 7.69 -8.95
N ILE A 129 -5.07 8.90 -8.80
CA ILE A 129 -4.90 9.56 -7.50
C ILE A 129 -6.21 10.28 -7.18
N ASP A 130 -6.96 9.79 -6.19
CA ASP A 130 -8.18 10.40 -5.68
C ASP A 130 -8.02 10.80 -4.20
N GLN A 131 -9.06 11.44 -3.65
CA GLN A 131 -9.04 11.96 -2.27
C GLN A 131 -8.78 10.87 -1.22
N GLU A 132 -9.25 9.64 -1.45
CA GLU A 132 -8.96 8.51 -0.58
C GLU A 132 -7.47 8.16 -0.59
N CYS A 133 -6.85 8.10 -1.79
CA CYS A 133 -5.40 7.90 -1.93
C CYS A 133 -4.59 8.99 -1.21
N LEU A 134 -5.00 10.26 -1.33
CA LEU A 134 -4.31 11.37 -0.68
C LEU A 134 -4.35 11.25 0.84
N GLN A 135 -5.52 10.98 1.41
CA GLN A 135 -5.65 10.86 2.87
C GLN A 135 -4.92 9.64 3.42
N ILE A 136 -5.03 8.49 2.74
CA ILE A 136 -4.30 7.28 3.15
C ILE A 136 -2.79 7.54 3.09
N SER A 137 -2.28 8.10 2.00
CA SER A 137 -0.84 8.39 1.84
C SER A 137 -0.35 9.38 2.89
N HIS A 138 -1.12 10.43 3.18
CA HIS A 138 -0.79 11.41 4.21
C HIS A 138 -0.76 10.79 5.61
N TYR A 139 -1.78 9.99 5.96
CA TYR A 139 -1.82 9.28 7.22
C TYR A 139 -0.59 8.39 7.40
N LEU A 140 -0.26 7.58 6.38
CA LEU A 140 0.88 6.66 6.43
C LEU A 140 2.21 7.42 6.56
N ALA A 141 2.40 8.48 5.77
CA ALA A 141 3.62 9.29 5.79
C ALA A 141 3.90 9.97 7.14
N ASN A 142 2.83 10.25 7.93
CA ASN A 142 2.97 10.86 9.25
C ASN A 142 2.97 9.85 10.41
N SER A 143 2.46 8.63 10.18
CA SER A 143 2.35 7.60 11.22
C SER A 143 3.54 6.63 11.23
N LEU A 144 4.23 6.48 10.11
CA LEU A 144 5.46 5.68 10.01
C LEU A 144 6.64 6.57 10.43
N LYS A 145 6.88 6.67 11.73
CA LYS A 145 8.15 7.19 12.25
C LYS A 145 9.20 6.09 12.08
N TYR A 146 10.20 6.34 11.25
CA TYR A 146 11.36 5.48 11.03
C TYR A 146 12.31 5.50 12.20
#